data_1fa03b68bf59b56d756e2b5a6f3fc3ce
#
_entry.id   1fa03b68bf59b56d756e2b5a6f3fc3ce
#
_cell.length_a   1.000
_cell.length_b   1.000
_cell.length_c   1.000
_cell.angle_alpha   90.00
_cell.angle_beta   90.00
_cell.angle_gamma   90.00
#
_symmetry.space_group_name_H-M   'P 1'
#
loop_
_entity.id
_entity.type
_entity.pdbx_description
1 polymer ?
#
loop_
_entity_poly.entity_id
_entity_poly.type
_entity_poly.pdbx_seq_one_letter_code
_entity_poly.pdbx_strand_id
1 'polypeptide(L)'
;SASDISKNSYVSVSTIYRIIDKLELSGLQAFKSHIHFDRERYQKELVSVDYNYPFRINNTNHEIMTKMLNLYDQTLHSTLNLVNLDEFGKIVQKMYDANVIALFPSIGNFFMAECFRQNMLEIGRDVIVEKQIFYQTKVAETLKKGDLAIVISYANRTPHVEDFIRVMNKNQVTTVLISSTKESELSKLVDYHLYFASYEDSEEKIASFSSRASLQFLLDCLYACYFNRDYEKNINYRIEHYIELS
;
A
#
# COMPACT_ATOMS: atom_id res chain seq x y z
N SER A 1 -23.11 0.58 -30.06
CA SER A 1 -23.34 -0.85 -30.36
C SER A 1 -22.33 -1.74 -29.62
N ALA A 2 -22.57 -3.08 -29.60
CA ALA A 2 -21.58 -4.02 -29.06
C ALA A 2 -20.25 -3.98 -29.84
N SER A 3 -20.36 -3.66 -31.15
CA SER A 3 -19.18 -3.48 -32.03
C SER A 3 -18.33 -2.28 -31.60
N ASP A 4 -18.95 -1.17 -31.18
CA ASP A 4 -18.21 0.02 -30.74
C ASP A 4 -17.52 -0.21 -29.41
N ILE A 5 -18.20 -0.93 -28.49
CA ILE A 5 -17.58 -1.34 -27.21
C ILE A 5 -16.40 -2.27 -27.50
N SER A 6 -16.56 -3.26 -28.37
CA SER A 6 -15.51 -4.19 -28.78
C SER A 6 -14.28 -3.47 -29.32
N LYS A 7 -14.47 -2.49 -30.21
CA LYS A 7 -13.37 -1.70 -30.81
C LYS A 7 -12.63 -0.86 -29.75
N ASN A 8 -13.36 -0.25 -28.83
CA ASN A 8 -12.78 0.68 -27.84
C ASN A 8 -12.16 -0.02 -26.63
N SER A 9 -12.59 -1.26 -26.35
CA SER A 9 -12.07 -2.05 -25.20
C SER A 9 -11.12 -3.16 -25.63
N TYR A 10 -10.82 -3.29 -26.92
CA TYR A 10 -9.91 -4.34 -27.47
C TYR A 10 -10.34 -5.77 -27.13
N VAL A 11 -11.64 -6.02 -26.90
CA VAL A 11 -12.21 -7.35 -26.64
C VAL A 11 -13.19 -7.74 -27.74
N SER A 12 -13.40 -9.04 -27.95
CA SER A 12 -14.35 -9.53 -28.95
C SER A 12 -15.80 -9.25 -28.52
N VAL A 13 -16.70 -9.13 -29.50
CA VAL A 13 -18.16 -8.99 -29.25
C VAL A 13 -18.69 -10.16 -28.43
N SER A 14 -18.19 -11.37 -28.67
CA SER A 14 -18.55 -12.56 -27.90
C SER A 14 -18.12 -12.47 -26.42
N THR A 15 -16.98 -11.84 -26.16
CA THR A 15 -16.50 -11.58 -24.78
C THR A 15 -17.47 -10.63 -24.06
N ILE A 16 -17.98 -9.60 -24.74
CA ILE A 16 -18.96 -8.67 -24.16
C ILE A 16 -20.23 -9.40 -23.76
N TYR A 17 -20.78 -10.26 -24.62
CA TYR A 17 -21.97 -11.05 -24.27
C TYR A 17 -21.72 -12.05 -23.16
N ARG A 18 -20.55 -12.68 -23.08
CA ARG A 18 -20.17 -13.55 -21.93
C ARG A 18 -20.09 -12.77 -20.60
N ILE A 19 -19.69 -11.52 -20.63
CA ILE A 19 -19.72 -10.65 -19.44
C ILE A 19 -21.16 -10.34 -19.04
N ILE A 20 -22.03 -10.01 -20.02
CA ILE A 20 -23.46 -9.74 -19.80
C ILE A 20 -24.14 -10.94 -19.16
N ASP A 21 -23.86 -12.16 -19.67
CA ASP A 21 -24.40 -13.41 -19.14
C ASP A 21 -23.89 -13.69 -17.71
N LYS A 22 -22.59 -13.45 -17.45
CA LYS A 22 -22.02 -13.60 -16.10
C LYS A 22 -22.58 -12.63 -15.07
N LEU A 23 -23.02 -11.44 -15.52
CA LEU A 23 -23.65 -10.43 -14.68
C LEU A 23 -25.17 -10.66 -14.57
N GLU A 24 -25.70 -11.75 -15.14
CA GLU A 24 -27.12 -12.11 -15.16
C GLU A 24 -28.02 -10.99 -15.72
N LEU A 25 -27.50 -10.21 -16.66
CA LEU A 25 -28.21 -9.10 -17.27
C LEU A 25 -28.97 -9.54 -18.52
N SER A 26 -30.16 -8.96 -18.73
CA SER A 26 -31.08 -9.34 -19.83
C SER A 26 -30.60 -8.93 -21.22
N GLY A 27 -29.38 -8.45 -21.38
CA GLY A 27 -28.77 -8.11 -22.66
C GLY A 27 -28.00 -6.79 -22.68
N LEU A 28 -27.54 -6.40 -23.88
CA LEU A 28 -26.65 -5.23 -24.05
C LEU A 28 -27.27 -3.92 -23.56
N GLN A 29 -28.58 -3.74 -23.67
CA GLN A 29 -29.26 -2.53 -23.19
C GLN A 29 -29.23 -2.46 -21.67
N ALA A 30 -29.56 -3.58 -21.00
CA ALA A 30 -29.48 -3.67 -19.55
C ALA A 30 -28.03 -3.47 -19.05
N PHE A 31 -27.03 -4.01 -19.75
CA PHE A 31 -25.62 -3.80 -19.48
C PHE A 31 -25.22 -2.32 -19.57
N LYS A 32 -25.65 -1.63 -20.63
CA LYS A 32 -25.39 -0.19 -20.77
C LYS A 32 -26.04 0.63 -19.66
N SER A 33 -27.30 0.32 -19.32
CA SER A 33 -28.02 0.99 -18.24
C SER A 33 -27.35 0.75 -16.88
N HIS A 34 -26.88 -0.46 -16.64
CA HIS A 34 -26.16 -0.83 -15.42
C HIS A 34 -24.84 -0.05 -15.29
N ILE A 35 -24.04 -0.03 -16.36
CA ILE A 35 -22.79 0.77 -16.39
C ILE A 35 -23.08 2.26 -16.23
N HIS A 36 -24.14 2.78 -16.87
CA HIS A 36 -24.51 4.19 -16.74
C HIS A 36 -24.92 4.53 -15.30
N PHE A 37 -25.73 3.67 -14.68
CA PHE A 37 -26.16 3.83 -13.29
C PHE A 37 -24.98 3.75 -12.32
N ASP A 38 -24.11 2.75 -12.50
CA ASP A 38 -22.90 2.61 -11.68
C ASP A 38 -21.94 3.78 -11.88
N ARG A 39 -21.80 4.28 -13.11
CA ARG A 39 -21.01 5.48 -13.40
C ARG A 39 -21.61 6.73 -12.76
N GLU A 40 -22.92 6.94 -12.84
CA GLU A 40 -23.59 8.07 -12.17
C GLU A 40 -23.51 7.95 -10.65
N ARG A 41 -23.68 6.75 -10.11
CA ARG A 41 -23.49 6.45 -8.70
C ARG A 41 -22.06 6.73 -8.29
N TYR A 42 -21.09 6.22 -9.03
CA TYR A 42 -19.66 6.48 -8.83
C TYR A 42 -19.29 7.96 -8.98
N GLN A 43 -19.87 8.66 -9.94
CA GLN A 43 -19.69 10.12 -10.10
C GLN A 43 -20.40 10.95 -9.03
N LYS A 44 -21.53 10.48 -8.49
CA LYS A 44 -22.21 11.10 -7.34
C LYS A 44 -21.52 10.76 -6.00
N GLU A 45 -20.93 9.58 -5.92
CA GLU A 45 -20.07 9.14 -4.80
C GLU A 45 -18.66 9.76 -4.89
N LEU A 46 -18.21 10.16 -6.07
CA LEU A 46 -17.09 11.07 -6.29
C LEU A 46 -17.51 12.54 -5.97
N VAL A 47 -18.16 12.76 -4.85
CA VAL A 47 -18.03 14.03 -4.16
C VAL A 47 -16.52 14.21 -3.97
N SER A 48 -15.97 15.25 -4.58
CA SER A 48 -14.54 15.54 -4.50
C SER A 48 -14.13 15.52 -3.04
N VAL A 49 -13.45 14.45 -2.65
CA VAL A 49 -12.99 14.30 -1.26
C VAL A 49 -11.93 15.35 -1.05
N ASP A 50 -12.19 16.27 -0.15
CA ASP A 50 -11.16 17.19 0.34
C ASP A 50 -10.27 16.40 1.29
N TYR A 51 -9.11 15.99 0.83
CA TYR A 51 -8.18 15.17 1.60
C TYR A 51 -7.56 15.91 2.79
N ASN A 52 -7.50 17.24 2.72
CA ASN A 52 -6.96 18.07 3.79
C ASN A 52 -8.02 18.38 4.86
N TYR A 53 -9.27 18.63 4.43
CA TYR A 53 -10.39 19.01 5.27
C TYR A 53 -11.62 18.18 4.92
N PRO A 54 -11.64 16.86 5.18
CA PRO A 54 -12.70 15.97 4.72
C PRO A 54 -14.08 16.25 5.33
N PHE A 55 -14.14 17.01 6.43
CA PHE A 55 -15.39 17.40 7.09
C PHE A 55 -15.35 18.86 7.52
N ARG A 56 -16.53 19.42 7.85
CA ARG A 56 -16.72 20.81 8.27
C ARG A 56 -17.42 20.88 9.64
N ILE A 57 -17.35 22.04 10.28
CA ILE A 57 -17.85 22.27 11.65
C ILE A 57 -19.32 21.89 11.85
N ASN A 58 -20.18 22.01 10.83
CA ASN A 58 -21.61 21.72 10.92
C ASN A 58 -21.97 20.29 10.46
N ASN A 59 -21.00 19.43 10.15
CA ASN A 59 -21.30 18.06 9.79
C ASN A 59 -21.74 17.25 11.01
N THR A 60 -22.78 16.45 10.86
CA THR A 60 -23.19 15.45 11.84
C THR A 60 -22.18 14.32 11.94
N ASN A 61 -22.20 13.55 13.04
CA ASN A 61 -21.32 12.39 13.19
C ASN A 61 -21.47 11.39 12.03
N HIS A 62 -22.69 11.15 11.56
CA HIS A 62 -22.96 10.26 10.43
C HIS A 62 -22.30 10.76 9.12
N GLU A 63 -22.45 12.06 8.83
CA GLU A 63 -21.80 12.67 7.66
C GLU A 63 -20.27 12.58 7.74
N ILE A 64 -19.70 12.81 8.92
CA ILE A 64 -18.26 12.69 9.15
C ILE A 64 -17.80 11.26 8.87
N MET A 65 -18.48 10.26 9.46
CA MET A 65 -18.15 8.84 9.24
C MET A 65 -18.26 8.45 7.76
N THR A 66 -19.31 8.88 7.06
CA THR A 66 -19.48 8.62 5.63
C THR A 66 -18.38 9.26 4.79
N LYS A 67 -18.01 10.50 5.08
CA LYS A 67 -16.92 11.20 4.39
C LYS A 67 -15.56 10.52 4.62
N MET A 68 -15.32 10.06 5.85
CA MET A 68 -14.09 9.31 6.17
C MET A 68 -14.05 7.96 5.44
N LEU A 69 -15.18 7.25 5.36
CA LEU A 69 -15.26 6.00 4.59
C LEU A 69 -14.94 6.25 3.11
N ASN A 70 -15.53 7.28 2.50
CA ASN A 70 -15.28 7.64 1.10
C ASN A 70 -13.82 8.05 0.87
N LEU A 71 -13.21 8.78 1.81
CA LEU A 71 -11.79 9.14 1.76
C LEU A 71 -10.91 7.89 1.74
N TYR A 72 -11.17 6.95 2.63
CA TYR A 72 -10.40 5.71 2.69
C TYR A 72 -10.59 4.84 1.45
N ASP A 73 -11.83 4.68 0.98
CA ASP A 73 -12.14 3.92 -0.23
C ASP A 73 -11.37 4.45 -1.45
N GLN A 74 -11.48 5.75 -1.71
CA GLN A 74 -10.75 6.40 -2.81
C GLN A 74 -9.23 6.29 -2.65
N THR A 75 -8.73 6.44 -1.42
CA THR A 75 -7.31 6.35 -1.12
C THR A 75 -6.75 4.95 -1.39
N LEU A 76 -7.47 3.91 -0.95
CA LEU A 76 -7.03 2.51 -1.13
C LEU A 76 -7.05 2.11 -2.60
N HIS A 77 -8.12 2.45 -3.34
CA HIS A 77 -8.18 2.22 -4.79
C HIS A 77 -7.07 2.96 -5.54
N SER A 78 -6.82 4.22 -5.19
CA SER A 78 -5.74 4.99 -5.81
C SER A 78 -4.37 4.40 -5.51
N THR A 79 -4.15 3.91 -4.28
CA THR A 79 -2.90 3.25 -3.90
C THR A 79 -2.70 1.95 -4.68
N LEU A 80 -3.74 1.11 -4.77
CA LEU A 80 -3.68 -0.14 -5.54
C LEU A 80 -3.33 0.12 -7.01
N ASN A 81 -3.91 1.16 -7.62
CA ASN A 81 -3.64 1.54 -9.01
C ASN A 81 -2.20 2.03 -9.27
N LEU A 82 -1.49 2.47 -8.23
CA LEU A 82 -0.08 2.88 -8.31
C LEU A 82 0.89 1.70 -8.18
N VAL A 83 0.43 0.55 -7.70
CA VAL A 83 1.29 -0.61 -7.48
C VAL A 83 1.64 -1.26 -8.81
N ASN A 84 2.94 -1.33 -9.12
CA ASN A 84 3.46 -2.21 -10.17
C ASN A 84 3.53 -3.64 -9.60
N LEU A 85 2.65 -4.53 -10.06
CA LEU A 85 2.53 -5.90 -9.54
C LEU A 85 3.80 -6.74 -9.74
N ASP A 86 4.54 -6.53 -10.82
CA ASP A 86 5.79 -7.26 -11.09
C ASP A 86 6.90 -6.83 -10.11
N GLU A 87 7.00 -5.54 -9.85
CA GLU A 87 7.94 -4.99 -8.87
C GLU A 87 7.57 -5.39 -7.46
N PHE A 88 6.29 -5.31 -7.12
CA PHE A 88 5.75 -5.75 -5.84
C PHE A 88 6.06 -7.24 -5.58
N GLY A 89 5.85 -8.09 -6.59
CA GLY A 89 6.18 -9.52 -6.50
C GLY A 89 7.67 -9.78 -6.27
N LYS A 90 8.56 -8.98 -6.89
CA LYS A 90 10.01 -9.04 -6.64
C LYS A 90 10.36 -8.62 -5.22
N ILE A 91 9.74 -7.57 -4.70
CA ILE A 91 9.95 -7.12 -3.32
C ILE A 91 9.55 -8.23 -2.33
N VAL A 92 8.38 -8.83 -2.50
CA VAL A 92 7.91 -9.95 -1.66
C VAL A 92 8.90 -11.12 -1.70
N GLN A 93 9.44 -11.45 -2.90
CA GLN A 93 10.46 -12.49 -3.02
C GLN A 93 11.74 -12.10 -2.28
N LYS A 94 12.20 -10.85 -2.42
CA LYS A 94 13.38 -10.35 -1.67
C LYS A 94 13.17 -10.37 -0.16
N MET A 95 11.96 -10.08 0.32
CA MET A 95 11.61 -10.22 1.75
C MET A 95 11.72 -11.68 2.20
N TYR A 96 11.25 -12.62 1.37
CA TYR A 96 11.30 -14.04 1.70
C TYR A 96 12.73 -14.58 1.76
N ASP A 97 13.59 -14.17 0.82
CA ASP A 97 14.98 -14.61 0.71
C ASP A 97 15.92 -13.89 1.68
N ALA A 98 15.52 -12.78 2.29
CA ALA A 98 16.37 -11.96 3.14
C ALA A 98 16.79 -12.69 4.43
N ASN A 99 18.05 -12.54 4.85
CA ASN A 99 18.50 -13.02 6.16
C ASN A 99 17.89 -12.14 7.28
N VAL A 100 17.97 -10.82 7.11
CA VAL A 100 17.40 -9.81 8.02
C VAL A 100 16.49 -8.89 7.21
N ILE A 101 15.34 -8.53 7.78
CA ILE A 101 14.46 -7.46 7.29
C ILE A 101 14.51 -6.33 8.31
N ALA A 102 14.79 -5.11 7.84
CA ALA A 102 14.77 -3.93 8.68
C ALA A 102 13.90 -2.83 8.06
N LEU A 103 13.04 -2.21 8.88
CA LEU A 103 12.23 -1.06 8.48
C LEU A 103 12.81 0.23 9.09
N PHE A 104 12.87 1.26 8.26
CA PHE A 104 13.36 2.60 8.61
C PHE A 104 12.21 3.61 8.46
N PRO A 105 11.27 3.64 9.42
CA PRO A 105 10.14 4.56 9.37
C PRO A 105 10.55 5.96 9.81
N SER A 106 9.93 6.99 9.21
CA SER A 106 9.87 8.29 9.85
C SER A 106 9.05 8.20 11.14
N ILE A 107 9.26 9.15 12.06
CA ILE A 107 8.64 9.11 13.41
C ILE A 107 7.11 8.95 13.37
N GLY A 108 6.44 9.64 12.40
CA GLY A 108 4.99 9.56 12.23
C GLY A 108 4.47 8.22 11.72
N ASN A 109 5.36 7.39 11.14
CA ASN A 109 5.04 6.09 10.54
C ASN A 109 5.50 4.91 11.40
N PHE A 110 6.13 5.19 12.55
CA PHE A 110 6.72 4.18 13.41
C PHE A 110 5.71 3.10 13.84
N PHE A 111 4.52 3.50 14.29
CA PHE A 111 3.53 2.53 14.77
C PHE A 111 2.99 1.61 13.68
N MET A 112 2.91 2.05 12.43
CA MET A 112 2.53 1.19 11.30
C MET A 112 3.63 0.17 10.99
N ALA A 113 4.89 0.58 11.07
CA ALA A 113 6.02 -0.34 10.94
C ALA A 113 6.06 -1.37 12.10
N GLU A 114 5.70 -0.96 13.32
CA GLU A 114 5.57 -1.88 14.47
C GLU A 114 4.41 -2.86 14.29
N CYS A 115 3.27 -2.45 13.76
CA CYS A 115 2.18 -3.38 13.43
C CYS A 115 2.64 -4.42 12.40
N PHE A 116 3.37 -3.99 11.37
CA PHE A 116 3.96 -4.92 10.41
C PHE A 116 4.94 -5.89 11.08
N ARG A 117 5.85 -5.40 11.94
CA ARG A 117 6.78 -6.24 12.71
C ARG A 117 6.04 -7.26 13.56
N GLN A 118 4.99 -6.84 14.26
CA GLN A 118 4.16 -7.74 15.07
C GLN A 118 3.57 -8.87 14.22
N ASN A 119 2.95 -8.54 13.08
CA ASN A 119 2.38 -9.54 12.18
C ASN A 119 3.43 -10.54 11.69
N MET A 120 4.63 -10.07 11.33
CA MET A 120 5.74 -10.91 10.91
C MET A 120 6.25 -11.81 12.04
N LEU A 121 6.35 -11.26 13.26
CA LEU A 121 6.77 -12.01 14.44
C LEU A 121 5.80 -13.15 14.77
N GLU A 122 4.48 -12.93 14.58
CA GLU A 122 3.44 -13.93 14.81
C GLU A 122 3.49 -15.12 13.84
N ILE A 123 4.32 -15.04 12.80
CA ILE A 123 4.66 -16.17 11.91
C ILE A 123 6.13 -16.60 12.07
N GLY A 124 6.77 -16.24 13.17
CA GLY A 124 8.15 -16.61 13.49
C GLY A 124 9.22 -15.85 12.70
N ARG A 125 8.86 -14.74 12.04
CA ARG A 125 9.79 -13.92 11.28
C ARG A 125 10.06 -12.58 12.00
N ASP A 126 11.21 -12.47 12.62
CA ASP A 126 11.60 -11.20 13.26
C ASP A 126 11.94 -10.12 12.20
N VAL A 127 11.62 -8.88 12.53
CA VAL A 127 11.86 -7.69 11.72
C VAL A 127 12.37 -6.59 12.62
N ILE A 128 13.46 -5.94 12.22
CA ILE A 128 14.06 -4.84 12.99
C ILE A 128 13.28 -3.54 12.67
N VAL A 129 12.79 -2.89 13.71
CA VAL A 129 12.15 -1.56 13.60
C VAL A 129 12.66 -0.68 14.74
N GLU A 130 13.31 0.42 14.39
CA GLU A 130 13.86 1.35 15.36
C GLU A 130 13.19 2.73 15.24
N LYS A 131 12.82 3.30 16.40
CA LYS A 131 12.16 4.60 16.45
C LYS A 131 13.12 5.77 16.35
N GLN A 132 14.28 5.64 17.03
CA GLN A 132 15.23 6.74 17.14
C GLN A 132 16.24 6.71 16.01
N ILE A 133 16.49 7.86 15.39
CA ILE A 133 17.43 8.02 14.26
C ILE A 133 18.81 7.46 14.60
N PHE A 134 19.29 7.66 15.83
CA PHE A 134 20.57 7.11 16.26
C PHE A 134 20.62 5.57 16.12
N TYR A 135 19.60 4.86 16.57
CA TYR A 135 19.55 3.40 16.44
C TYR A 135 19.30 2.97 15.00
N GLN A 136 18.48 3.70 14.24
CA GLN A 136 18.33 3.45 12.80
C GLN A 136 19.68 3.53 12.08
N THR A 137 20.53 4.53 12.40
CA THR A 137 21.89 4.63 11.85
C THR A 137 22.71 3.39 12.19
N LYS A 138 22.67 2.94 13.44
CA LYS A 138 23.42 1.74 13.85
C LYS A 138 22.93 0.47 13.15
N VAL A 139 21.62 0.31 12.99
CA VAL A 139 21.05 -0.80 12.22
C VAL A 139 21.53 -0.73 10.76
N ALA A 140 21.43 0.43 10.10
CA ALA A 140 21.88 0.59 8.72
C ALA A 140 23.38 0.21 8.52
N GLU A 141 24.23 0.55 9.49
CA GLU A 141 25.66 0.19 9.50
C GLU A 141 25.91 -1.33 9.63
N THR A 142 25.01 -2.07 10.28
CA THR A 142 25.16 -3.51 10.52
C THR A 142 24.61 -4.39 9.41
N LEU A 143 23.68 -3.86 8.59
CA LEU A 143 23.11 -4.61 7.47
C LEU A 143 24.16 -4.88 6.38
N LYS A 144 24.03 -6.02 5.71
CA LYS A 144 24.98 -6.52 4.72
C LYS A 144 24.27 -7.19 3.55
N LYS A 145 25.02 -7.61 2.56
CA LYS A 145 24.51 -8.35 1.40
C LYS A 145 23.69 -9.57 1.84
N GLY A 146 22.50 -9.69 1.27
CA GLY A 146 21.52 -10.72 1.62
C GLY A 146 20.49 -10.25 2.64
N ASP A 147 20.61 -9.03 3.18
CA ASP A 147 19.61 -8.38 4.02
C ASP A 147 18.72 -7.45 3.15
N LEU A 148 17.55 -7.10 3.67
CA LEU A 148 16.61 -6.20 3.04
C LEU A 148 16.25 -5.04 3.98
N ALA A 149 16.29 -3.83 3.45
CA ALA A 149 15.88 -2.61 4.14
C ALA A 149 14.66 -1.98 3.45
N ILE A 150 13.61 -1.70 4.22
CA ILE A 150 12.42 -0.96 3.77
C ILE A 150 12.44 0.42 4.42
N VAL A 151 12.67 1.44 3.61
CA VAL A 151 12.69 2.84 4.03
C VAL A 151 11.32 3.45 3.79
N ILE A 152 10.72 4.05 4.82
CA ILE A 152 9.39 4.66 4.75
C ILE A 152 9.53 6.17 4.93
N SER A 153 9.32 6.93 3.85
CA SER A 153 9.44 8.39 3.85
C SER A 153 8.32 9.05 3.08
N TYR A 154 7.45 9.78 3.77
CA TYR A 154 6.26 10.40 3.16
C TYR A 154 6.59 11.33 1.99
N ALA A 155 7.42 12.32 2.20
CA ALA A 155 7.73 13.37 1.21
C ALA A 155 9.21 13.37 0.83
N ASN A 156 9.94 12.29 1.12
CA ASN A 156 11.39 12.23 0.93
C ASN A 156 12.16 13.39 1.62
N ARG A 157 11.56 13.98 2.64
CA ARG A 157 12.10 15.11 3.42
C ARG A 157 12.63 14.68 4.79
N THR A 158 12.59 13.38 5.11
CA THR A 158 13.09 12.88 6.39
C THR A 158 14.60 13.06 6.42
N PRO A 159 15.16 13.83 7.37
CA PRO A 159 16.60 13.96 7.53
C PRO A 159 17.27 12.57 7.65
N HIS A 160 18.47 12.45 7.13
CA HIS A 160 19.29 11.22 7.20
C HIS A 160 18.81 10.02 6.38
N VAL A 161 17.66 10.08 5.70
CA VAL A 161 17.20 8.95 4.85
C VAL A 161 18.19 8.66 3.73
N GLU A 162 18.70 9.69 3.08
CA GLU A 162 19.73 9.54 2.05
C GLU A 162 21.00 8.91 2.61
N ASP A 163 21.43 9.32 3.79
CA ASP A 163 22.61 8.77 4.45
C ASP A 163 22.45 7.27 4.73
N PHE A 164 21.27 6.85 5.23
CA PHE A 164 20.98 5.43 5.44
C PHE A 164 21.06 4.64 4.13
N ILE A 165 20.42 5.12 3.07
CA ILE A 165 20.42 4.46 1.77
C ILE A 165 21.84 4.34 1.23
N ARG A 166 22.66 5.39 1.31
CA ARG A 166 24.06 5.36 0.86
C ARG A 166 24.91 4.35 1.64
N VAL A 167 24.72 4.26 2.96
CA VAL A 167 25.43 3.25 3.80
C VAL A 167 24.98 1.84 3.39
N MET A 168 23.69 1.61 3.25
CA MET A 168 23.14 0.31 2.86
C MET A 168 23.58 -0.10 1.44
N ASN A 169 23.62 0.83 0.49
CA ASN A 169 24.12 0.57 -0.85
C ASN A 169 25.60 0.18 -0.86
N LYS A 170 26.43 0.86 -0.05
CA LYS A 170 27.86 0.48 0.12
C LYS A 170 28.00 -0.95 0.67
N ASN A 171 27.11 -1.36 1.54
CA ASN A 171 27.06 -2.70 2.13
C ASN A 171 26.32 -3.74 1.24
N GLN A 172 25.89 -3.37 0.04
CA GLN A 172 25.15 -4.22 -0.91
C GLN A 172 23.83 -4.78 -0.33
N VAL A 173 23.16 -4.03 0.54
CA VAL A 173 21.84 -4.35 1.09
C VAL A 173 20.80 -4.08 0.02
N THR A 174 19.82 -4.97 -0.14
CA THR A 174 18.66 -4.70 -0.99
C THR A 174 17.78 -3.62 -0.35
N THR A 175 17.50 -2.55 -1.09
CA THR A 175 16.79 -1.38 -0.58
C THR A 175 15.44 -1.20 -1.27
N VAL A 176 14.40 -0.97 -0.48
CA VAL A 176 13.02 -0.64 -0.92
C VAL A 176 12.65 0.71 -0.33
N LEU A 177 12.20 1.64 -1.15
CA LEU A 177 11.62 2.90 -0.68
C LEU A 177 10.10 2.83 -0.79
N ILE A 178 9.40 3.15 0.30
CA ILE A 178 7.95 3.38 0.29
C ILE A 178 7.71 4.87 0.49
N SER A 179 7.19 5.57 -0.53
CA SER A 179 6.98 7.02 -0.46
C SER A 179 5.73 7.46 -1.22
N SER A 180 5.38 8.76 -1.11
CA SER A 180 4.31 9.34 -1.92
C SER A 180 4.68 9.38 -3.41
N THR A 181 3.68 9.63 -4.28
CA THR A 181 3.83 9.63 -5.74
C THR A 181 4.81 10.64 -6.34
N LYS A 182 5.42 11.49 -5.53
CA LYS A 182 6.39 12.46 -6.03
C LYS A 182 7.74 11.78 -6.26
N GLU A 183 8.22 11.81 -7.49
CA GLU A 183 9.59 11.43 -7.80
C GLU A 183 10.58 12.28 -6.99
N SER A 184 11.61 11.65 -6.48
CA SER A 184 12.68 12.31 -5.74
C SER A 184 14.03 11.72 -6.10
N GLU A 185 15.10 12.41 -5.73
CA GLU A 185 16.46 11.90 -5.88
C GLU A 185 16.67 10.59 -5.09
N LEU A 186 15.93 10.38 -4.00
CA LEU A 186 16.00 9.12 -3.24
C LEU A 186 15.52 7.91 -4.03
N SER A 187 14.52 8.07 -4.91
CA SER A 187 14.02 6.96 -5.73
C SER A 187 15.07 6.40 -6.70
N LYS A 188 16.06 7.21 -7.07
CA LYS A 188 17.20 6.79 -7.92
C LYS A 188 18.29 6.04 -7.16
N LEU A 189 18.25 6.05 -5.84
CA LEU A 189 19.27 5.43 -4.99
C LEU A 189 18.87 4.06 -4.47
N VAL A 190 17.62 3.64 -4.68
CA VAL A 190 17.08 2.37 -4.16
C VAL A 190 16.90 1.34 -5.27
N ASP A 191 16.88 0.06 -4.91
CA ASP A 191 16.66 -1.02 -5.86
C ASP A 191 15.20 -1.14 -6.29
N TYR A 192 14.26 -0.83 -5.37
CA TYR A 192 12.81 -0.94 -5.59
C TYR A 192 12.08 0.24 -4.99
N HIS A 193 10.95 0.62 -5.60
CA HIS A 193 10.14 1.74 -5.12
C HIS A 193 8.65 1.40 -5.13
N LEU A 194 8.00 1.49 -3.97
CA LEU A 194 6.54 1.41 -3.85
C LEU A 194 5.96 2.80 -3.60
N TYR A 195 5.00 3.17 -4.43
CA TYR A 195 4.28 4.42 -4.29
C TYR A 195 2.98 4.21 -3.52
N PHE A 196 2.67 5.08 -2.59
CA PHE A 196 1.36 5.17 -1.99
C PHE A 196 0.66 6.47 -2.37
N ALA A 197 -0.66 6.40 -2.52
CA ALA A 197 -1.45 7.59 -2.82
C ALA A 197 -1.44 8.53 -1.61
N SER A 198 -1.10 9.80 -1.86
CA SER A 198 -1.21 10.87 -0.89
C SER A 198 -1.59 12.15 -1.59
N TYR A 199 -2.79 12.58 -1.34
CA TYR A 199 -3.38 13.82 -1.87
C TYR A 199 -3.41 14.92 -0.82
N GLU A 200 -2.92 14.62 0.39
CA GLU A 200 -2.86 15.56 1.50
C GLU A 200 -1.70 16.55 1.31
N ASP A 201 -1.93 17.79 1.70
CA ASP A 201 -0.85 18.75 1.88
C ASP A 201 0.08 18.32 3.02
N SER A 202 1.32 18.78 2.99
CA SER A 202 2.30 18.43 4.03
C SER A 202 2.01 19.11 5.37
N GLU A 203 1.45 20.32 5.36
CA GLU A 203 1.27 21.18 6.51
C GLU A 203 -0.20 21.56 6.74
N GLU A 204 -0.91 21.95 5.68
CA GLU A 204 -2.28 22.47 5.74
C GLU A 204 -3.31 21.32 5.68
N LYS A 205 -3.51 20.60 6.79
CA LYS A 205 -4.48 19.50 6.91
C LYS A 205 -4.93 19.29 8.34
N ILE A 206 -6.10 18.67 8.51
CA ILE A 206 -6.60 18.25 9.83
C ILE A 206 -5.73 17.11 10.39
N ALA A 207 -5.45 16.09 9.57
CA ALA A 207 -4.60 14.96 9.94
C ALA A 207 -4.17 14.16 8.68
N SER A 208 -3.17 13.29 8.85
CA SER A 208 -2.67 12.42 7.78
C SER A 208 -3.56 11.17 7.62
N PHE A 209 -4.82 11.35 7.21
CA PHE A 209 -5.76 10.24 7.05
C PHE A 209 -5.43 9.36 5.86
N SER A 210 -5.28 9.96 4.67
CA SER A 210 -5.05 9.27 3.41
C SER A 210 -3.67 8.59 3.38
N SER A 211 -2.62 9.32 3.70
CA SER A 211 -1.25 8.78 3.67
C SER A 211 -1.05 7.62 4.65
N ARG A 212 -1.65 7.68 5.85
CA ARG A 212 -1.59 6.57 6.81
C ARG A 212 -2.35 5.35 6.33
N ALA A 213 -3.56 5.54 5.77
CA ALA A 213 -4.35 4.44 5.22
C ALA A 213 -3.61 3.76 4.06
N SER A 214 -3.02 4.53 3.15
CA SER A 214 -2.23 4.03 2.02
C SER A 214 -1.02 3.22 2.49
N LEU A 215 -0.26 3.74 3.45
CA LEU A 215 0.91 3.05 3.97
C LEU A 215 0.52 1.75 4.68
N GLN A 216 -0.49 1.79 5.55
CA GLN A 216 -0.98 0.59 6.24
C GLN A 216 -1.41 -0.47 5.24
N PHE A 217 -2.18 -0.10 4.23
CA PHE A 217 -2.61 -1.01 3.16
C PHE A 217 -1.43 -1.67 2.45
N LEU A 218 -0.38 -0.92 2.09
CA LEU A 218 0.80 -1.49 1.44
C LEU A 218 1.56 -2.46 2.36
N LEU A 219 1.73 -2.12 3.63
CA LEU A 219 2.39 -2.99 4.60
C LEU A 219 1.57 -4.28 4.83
N ASP A 220 0.25 -4.17 4.94
CA ASP A 220 -0.63 -5.34 5.05
C ASP A 220 -0.59 -6.22 3.79
N CYS A 221 -0.54 -5.62 2.60
CA CYS A 221 -0.37 -6.36 1.34
C CYS A 221 1.00 -7.06 1.27
N LEU A 222 2.08 -6.41 1.71
CA LEU A 222 3.41 -7.03 1.78
C LEU A 222 3.41 -8.22 2.74
N TYR A 223 2.81 -8.07 3.91
CA TYR A 223 2.65 -9.16 4.87
C TYR A 223 1.81 -10.31 4.30
N ALA A 224 0.63 -10.02 3.76
CA ALA A 224 -0.27 -11.03 3.22
C ALA A 224 0.36 -11.82 2.07
N CYS A 225 1.06 -11.14 1.16
CA CYS A 225 1.76 -11.79 0.07
C CYS A 225 3.00 -12.57 0.54
N TYR A 226 3.70 -12.08 1.57
CA TYR A 226 4.77 -12.84 2.23
C TYR A 226 4.22 -14.10 2.89
N PHE A 227 3.14 -13.97 3.67
CA PHE A 227 2.46 -15.08 4.33
C PHE A 227 2.06 -16.18 3.34
N ASN A 228 1.53 -15.77 2.19
CA ASN A 228 1.05 -16.68 1.15
C ASN A 228 2.17 -17.46 0.44
N ARG A 229 3.45 -17.04 0.55
CA ARG A 229 4.60 -17.76 -0.02
C ARG A 229 4.80 -19.14 0.62
N ASP A 230 4.44 -19.28 1.88
CA ASP A 230 4.54 -20.54 2.63
C ASP A 230 3.34 -20.65 3.58
N TYR A 231 2.13 -20.63 2.99
CA TYR A 231 0.87 -20.50 3.71
C TYR A 231 0.71 -21.56 4.80
N GLU A 232 0.93 -22.84 4.48
CA GLU A 232 0.76 -23.96 5.41
C GLU A 232 1.71 -23.86 6.60
N LYS A 233 2.96 -23.52 6.37
CA LYS A 233 3.93 -23.32 7.44
C LYS A 233 3.54 -22.16 8.35
N ASN A 234 3.16 -21.04 7.75
CA ASN A 234 2.85 -19.82 8.49
C ASN A 234 1.56 -19.96 9.30
N ILE A 235 0.52 -20.62 8.75
CA ILE A 235 -0.72 -20.86 9.49
C ILE A 235 -0.50 -21.88 10.64
N ASN A 236 0.28 -22.93 10.41
CA ASN A 236 0.59 -23.92 11.45
C ASN A 236 1.37 -23.27 12.59
N TYR A 237 2.37 -22.43 12.29
CA TYR A 237 3.10 -21.67 13.29
C TYR A 237 2.19 -20.79 14.16
N ARG A 238 1.22 -20.10 13.55
CA ARG A 238 0.24 -19.30 14.29
C ARG A 238 -0.66 -20.15 15.17
N ILE A 239 -1.14 -21.28 14.68
CA ILE A 239 -1.99 -22.21 15.45
C ILE A 239 -1.22 -22.72 16.68
N GLU A 240 0.02 -23.16 16.50
CA GLU A 240 0.83 -23.69 17.59
C GLU A 240 1.19 -22.68 18.66
N HIS A 241 1.37 -21.39 18.30
CA HIS A 241 1.95 -20.42 19.22
C HIS A 241 0.97 -19.34 19.69
N TYR A 242 -0.16 -19.09 18.98
CA TYR A 242 -1.04 -17.96 19.26
C TYR A 242 -2.52 -18.29 19.34
N ILE A 243 -3.01 -19.34 18.69
CA ILE A 243 -4.45 -19.64 18.62
C ILE A 243 -4.91 -20.54 19.79
N GLU A 244 -4.04 -21.40 20.32
CA GLU A 244 -4.36 -22.27 21.46
C GLU A 244 -4.40 -21.54 22.82
N LEU A 245 -4.01 -20.26 22.88
CA LEU A 245 -4.03 -19.45 24.09
C LEU A 245 -5.30 -18.62 24.26
N SER A 246 -6.27 -18.76 23.38
CA SER A 246 -7.59 -18.14 23.43
C SER A 246 -8.71 -19.14 23.70
#